data_7d1fabe099edbfa9ae9795f18570abb9
#
_entry.id   7d1fabe099edbfa9ae9795f18570abb9
#
_cell.length_a   1.000
_cell.length_b   1.000
_cell.length_c   1.000
_cell.angle_alpha   90.00
_cell.angle_beta   90.00
_cell.angle_gamma   90.00
#
_symmetry.space_group_name_H-M   'P 1'
#
loop_
_entity.id
_entity.type
_entity.pdbx_description
1 polymer ?
#
loop_
_entity_poly.entity_id
_entity_poly.type
_entity_poly.pdbx_seq_one_letter_code
_entity_poly.pdbx_strand_id
1 'polypeptide(L)'
;MKGDQTIIDVLNDVLTAELTTINQYFLAARMLKQWGFDRLAVYYRKESIDEMKHAERLIDRILFLEGLPNVQRMNKIMIGENVEEQLKLDLDGELVAVKRLNDGVQTCRDLRDNGTETLLREILVSEEEHVDWLETQLDLVGRLGATAYLAEQLKE
;
A
#
# COMPACT_ATOMS: atom_id res chain seq x y z
N MET A 1 8.86 24.04 10.10
CA MET A 1 9.27 23.64 11.47
C MET A 1 10.31 22.52 11.36
N LYS A 2 11.45 22.69 11.97
CA LYS A 2 12.50 21.68 11.88
C LYS A 2 12.12 20.42 12.66
N GLY A 3 12.10 19.28 11.94
CA GLY A 3 11.79 17.98 12.50
C GLY A 3 13.04 17.19 12.93
N ASP A 4 12.78 16.10 13.67
CA ASP A 4 13.83 15.15 14.02
C ASP A 4 14.23 14.33 12.79
N GLN A 5 15.52 14.11 12.55
CA GLN A 5 16.01 13.37 11.39
C GLN A 5 15.51 11.92 11.40
N THR A 6 15.38 11.31 12.57
CA THR A 6 14.84 9.94 12.69
C THR A 6 13.39 9.87 12.17
N ILE A 7 12.57 10.87 12.48
CA ILE A 7 11.19 10.96 11.97
C ILE A 7 11.18 11.14 10.44
N ILE A 8 12.05 12.01 9.93
CA ILE A 8 12.16 12.21 8.47
C ILE A 8 12.58 10.92 7.78
N ASP A 9 13.49 10.16 8.37
CA ASP A 9 13.93 8.86 7.83
C ASP A 9 12.77 7.84 7.83
N VAL A 10 12.00 7.76 8.91
CA VAL A 10 10.79 6.92 8.98
C VAL A 10 9.79 7.29 7.89
N LEU A 11 9.51 8.59 7.72
CA LEU A 11 8.60 9.07 6.68
C LEU A 11 9.08 8.71 5.28
N ASN A 12 10.39 8.84 5.02
CA ASN A 12 10.96 8.47 3.73
C ASN A 12 10.93 6.97 3.49
N ASP A 13 11.09 6.14 4.51
CA ASP A 13 10.94 4.68 4.37
C ASP A 13 9.50 4.29 4.03
N VAL A 14 8.52 4.91 4.68
CA VAL A 14 7.10 4.73 4.34
C VAL A 14 6.82 5.24 2.93
N LEU A 15 7.33 6.41 2.56
CA LEU A 15 7.17 6.97 1.21
C LEU A 15 7.72 6.04 0.13
N THR A 16 8.90 5.45 0.34
CA THR A 16 9.48 4.47 -0.59
C THR A 16 8.55 3.27 -0.78
N ALA A 17 7.96 2.76 0.30
CA ALA A 17 6.99 1.67 0.25
C ALA A 17 5.73 2.06 -0.52
N GLU A 18 5.17 3.24 -0.25
CA GLU A 18 3.97 3.74 -0.95
C GLU A 18 4.23 3.92 -2.45
N LEU A 19 5.35 4.51 -2.83
CA LEU A 19 5.73 4.68 -4.24
C LEU A 19 5.90 3.33 -4.95
N THR A 20 6.45 2.34 -4.26
CA THR A 20 6.57 0.98 -4.78
C THR A 20 5.19 0.36 -5.01
N THR A 21 4.30 0.47 -4.04
CA THR A 21 2.93 -0.07 -4.09
C THR A 21 2.10 0.61 -5.18
N ILE A 22 2.22 1.93 -5.36
CA ILE A 22 1.58 2.66 -6.47
C ILE A 22 1.91 2.00 -7.80
N ASN A 23 3.20 1.76 -8.06
CA ASN A 23 3.65 1.16 -9.33
C ASN A 23 3.21 -0.29 -9.47
N GLN A 24 3.31 -1.08 -8.39
CA GLN A 24 2.88 -2.48 -8.37
C GLN A 24 1.39 -2.62 -8.70
N TYR A 25 0.54 -1.85 -8.05
CA TYR A 25 -0.91 -1.89 -8.25
C TYR A 25 -1.32 -1.29 -9.60
N PHE A 26 -0.63 -0.26 -10.06
CA PHE A 26 -0.88 0.30 -11.38
C PHE A 26 -0.62 -0.74 -12.47
N LEU A 27 0.52 -1.43 -12.43
CA LEU A 27 0.83 -2.48 -13.40
C LEU A 27 -0.14 -3.67 -13.26
N ALA A 28 -0.41 -4.13 -12.04
CA ALA A 28 -1.37 -5.21 -11.78
C ALA A 28 -2.76 -4.87 -12.34
N ALA A 29 -3.23 -3.64 -12.18
CA ALA A 29 -4.50 -3.20 -12.74
C ALA A 29 -4.54 -3.34 -14.27
N ARG A 30 -3.46 -2.99 -14.96
CA ARG A 30 -3.36 -3.14 -16.42
C ARG A 30 -3.33 -4.61 -16.85
N MET A 31 -2.60 -5.45 -16.12
CA MET A 31 -2.54 -6.89 -16.39
C MET A 31 -3.92 -7.54 -16.17
N LEU A 32 -4.59 -7.22 -15.07
CA LEU A 32 -5.94 -7.71 -14.77
C LEU A 32 -6.94 -7.31 -15.87
N LYS A 33 -6.85 -6.07 -16.34
CA LYS A 33 -7.66 -5.59 -17.47
C LYS A 33 -7.39 -6.41 -18.74
N GLN A 34 -6.14 -6.67 -19.05
CA GLN A 34 -5.74 -7.45 -20.22
C GLN A 34 -6.22 -8.91 -20.12
N TRP A 35 -6.27 -9.46 -18.91
CA TRP A 35 -6.78 -10.82 -18.66
C TRP A 35 -8.31 -10.89 -18.69
N GLY A 36 -9.00 -9.76 -18.74
CA GLY A 36 -10.46 -9.69 -18.78
C GLY A 36 -11.15 -9.62 -17.42
N PHE A 37 -10.42 -9.42 -16.34
CA PHE A 37 -10.96 -9.31 -14.97
C PHE A 37 -11.23 -7.86 -14.60
N ASP A 38 -12.21 -7.26 -15.25
CA ASP A 38 -12.50 -5.82 -15.17
C ASP A 38 -12.79 -5.35 -13.74
N ARG A 39 -13.53 -6.15 -12.96
CA ARG A 39 -13.88 -5.80 -11.58
C ARG A 39 -12.64 -5.65 -10.70
N LEU A 40 -11.72 -6.60 -10.77
CA LEU A 40 -10.44 -6.52 -10.05
C LEU A 40 -9.56 -5.37 -10.58
N ALA A 41 -9.54 -5.17 -11.89
CA ALA A 41 -8.76 -4.09 -12.50
C ALA A 41 -9.19 -2.71 -11.98
N VAL A 42 -10.50 -2.47 -11.84
CA VAL A 42 -11.06 -1.24 -11.29
C VAL A 42 -10.62 -1.07 -9.82
N TYR A 43 -10.71 -2.14 -9.03
CA TYR A 43 -10.29 -2.10 -7.63
C TYR A 43 -8.79 -1.77 -7.50
N TYR A 44 -7.93 -2.47 -8.23
CA TYR A 44 -6.48 -2.26 -8.18
C TYR A 44 -6.07 -0.85 -8.62
N ARG A 45 -6.75 -0.32 -9.64
CA ARG A 45 -6.51 1.07 -10.07
C ARG A 45 -6.88 2.07 -8.97
N LYS A 46 -8.02 1.84 -8.32
CA LYS A 46 -8.46 2.69 -7.19
C LYS A 46 -7.43 2.63 -6.05
N GLU A 47 -6.96 1.45 -5.69
CA GLU A 47 -5.96 1.29 -4.64
C GLU A 47 -4.64 2.00 -4.99
N SER A 48 -4.18 1.91 -6.25
CA SER A 48 -3.00 2.65 -6.69
C SER A 48 -3.16 4.17 -6.50
N ILE A 49 -4.36 4.71 -6.77
CA ILE A 49 -4.67 6.12 -6.58
C ILE A 49 -4.72 6.47 -5.08
N ASP A 50 -5.28 5.61 -4.25
CA ASP A 50 -5.33 5.84 -2.80
C ASP A 50 -3.92 5.86 -2.18
N GLU A 51 -3.03 4.97 -2.64
CA GLU A 51 -1.62 4.99 -2.25
C GLU A 51 -0.90 6.28 -2.71
N MET A 52 -1.28 6.83 -3.87
CA MET A 52 -0.76 8.11 -4.33
C MET A 52 -1.15 9.25 -3.37
N LYS A 53 -2.37 9.23 -2.83
CA LYS A 53 -2.82 10.21 -1.82
C LYS A 53 -2.03 10.07 -0.51
N HIS A 54 -1.70 8.84 -0.11
CA HIS A 54 -0.81 8.61 1.03
C HIS A 54 0.58 9.22 0.77
N ALA A 55 1.14 8.98 -0.42
CA ALA A 55 2.44 9.54 -0.80
C ALA A 55 2.45 11.07 -0.77
N GLU A 56 1.38 11.73 -1.26
CA GLU A 56 1.23 13.19 -1.19
C GLU A 56 1.31 13.69 0.25
N ARG A 57 0.57 13.08 1.15
CA ARG A 57 0.54 13.46 2.57
C ARG A 57 1.90 13.25 3.26
N LEU A 58 2.61 12.19 2.90
CA LEU A 58 3.95 11.91 3.42
C LEU A 58 4.95 12.96 2.93
N ILE A 59 4.91 13.31 1.65
CA ILE A 59 5.76 14.36 1.06
C ILE A 59 5.49 15.70 1.74
N ASP A 60 4.21 16.09 1.89
CA ASP A 60 3.84 17.34 2.55
C ASP A 60 4.35 17.38 3.99
N ARG A 61 4.25 16.27 4.72
CA ARG A 61 4.76 16.20 6.10
C ARG A 61 6.28 16.31 6.18
N ILE A 62 7.01 15.65 5.29
CA ILE A 62 8.47 15.73 5.23
C ILE A 62 8.90 17.18 4.93
N LEU A 63 8.25 17.83 3.98
CA LEU A 63 8.53 19.24 3.64
C LEU A 63 8.22 20.17 4.82
N PHE A 64 7.09 19.96 5.50
CA PHE A 64 6.73 20.72 6.71
C PHE A 64 7.81 20.59 7.79
N LEU A 65 8.41 19.40 7.94
CA LEU A 65 9.49 19.15 8.89
C LEU A 65 10.88 19.57 8.39
N GLU A 66 10.93 20.31 7.28
CA GLU A 66 12.18 20.79 6.65
C GLU A 66 13.10 19.64 6.18
N GLY A 67 12.52 18.49 5.88
CA GLY A 67 13.22 17.35 5.30
C GLY A 67 13.17 17.35 3.77
N LEU A 68 13.94 16.47 3.16
CA LEU A 68 13.93 16.22 1.73
C LEU A 68 13.18 14.93 1.41
N PRO A 69 12.02 14.98 0.73
CA PRO A 69 11.34 13.76 0.29
C PRO A 69 12.20 12.98 -0.71
N ASN A 70 12.38 11.68 -0.45
CA ASN A 70 13.15 10.81 -1.34
C ASN A 70 12.19 10.03 -2.25
N VAL A 71 12.04 10.47 -3.49
CA VAL A 71 11.22 9.81 -4.51
C VAL A 71 12.05 8.97 -5.49
N GLN A 72 13.36 8.88 -5.29
CA GLN A 72 14.28 8.12 -6.16
C GLN A 72 14.40 6.67 -5.72
N ARG A 73 14.17 6.39 -4.46
CA ARG A 73 14.29 5.05 -3.87
C ARG A 73 13.04 4.25 -4.17
N MET A 74 13.22 2.99 -4.61
CA MET A 74 12.15 2.06 -4.91
C MET A 74 12.48 0.69 -4.32
N ASN A 75 11.50 0.06 -3.68
CA ASN A 75 11.61 -1.34 -3.28
C ASN A 75 11.33 -2.24 -4.49
N LYS A 76 11.57 -3.55 -4.34
CA LYS A 76 11.27 -4.50 -5.40
C LYS A 76 9.76 -4.55 -5.66
N ILE A 77 9.37 -4.39 -6.92
CA ILE A 77 7.98 -4.58 -7.36
C ILE A 77 7.74 -6.08 -7.55
N MET A 78 6.65 -6.60 -6.95
CA MET A 78 6.30 -8.00 -6.97
C MET A 78 5.06 -8.21 -7.82
N ILE A 79 5.24 -8.79 -9.01
CA ILE A 79 4.15 -9.03 -9.96
C ILE A 79 3.92 -10.53 -10.14
N GLY A 80 2.66 -10.96 -9.97
CA GLY A 80 2.23 -12.33 -10.13
C GLY A 80 1.92 -12.69 -11.59
N GLU A 81 1.99 -13.97 -11.92
CA GLU A 81 1.67 -14.49 -13.24
C GLU A 81 0.17 -14.80 -13.40
N ASN A 82 -0.57 -14.84 -12.31
CA ASN A 82 -2.02 -15.05 -12.26
C ASN A 82 -2.63 -14.29 -11.08
N VAL A 83 -3.96 -14.27 -11.00
CA VAL A 83 -4.70 -13.50 -9.99
C VAL A 83 -4.38 -13.97 -8.57
N GLU A 84 -4.40 -15.27 -8.31
CA GLU A 84 -4.16 -15.80 -6.96
C GLU A 84 -2.74 -15.47 -6.48
N GLU A 85 -1.75 -15.63 -7.34
CA GLU A 85 -0.37 -15.26 -7.03
C GLU A 85 -0.24 -13.78 -6.74
N GLN A 86 -0.89 -12.91 -7.54
CA GLN A 86 -0.88 -11.47 -7.30
C GLN A 86 -1.50 -11.12 -5.95
N LEU A 87 -2.64 -11.71 -5.61
CA LEU A 87 -3.29 -11.46 -4.32
C LEU A 87 -2.39 -11.86 -3.14
N LYS A 88 -1.67 -12.97 -3.24
CA LYS A 88 -0.73 -13.42 -2.20
C LYS A 88 0.46 -12.49 -2.05
N LEU A 89 1.06 -12.06 -3.16
CA LEU A 89 2.17 -11.12 -3.16
C LEU A 89 1.77 -9.77 -2.56
N ASP A 90 0.58 -9.30 -2.88
CA ASP A 90 0.05 -8.04 -2.36
C ASP A 90 -0.24 -8.15 -0.85
N LEU A 91 -0.81 -9.26 -0.40
CA LEU A 91 -1.04 -9.48 1.03
C LEU A 91 0.28 -9.49 1.81
N ASP A 92 1.30 -10.18 1.32
CA ASP A 92 2.62 -10.20 1.96
C ASP A 92 3.20 -8.78 2.04
N GLY A 93 3.07 -8.00 0.98
CA GLY A 93 3.53 -6.60 0.94
C GLY A 93 2.79 -5.72 1.94
N GLU A 94 1.47 -5.85 2.03
CA GLU A 94 0.65 -5.06 2.97
C GLU A 94 0.93 -5.42 4.43
N LEU A 95 1.16 -6.69 4.73
CA LEU A 95 1.55 -7.10 6.10
C LEU A 95 2.89 -6.50 6.52
N VAL A 96 3.84 -6.40 5.59
CA VAL A 96 5.11 -5.70 5.82
C VAL A 96 4.87 -4.19 6.03
N ALA A 97 3.98 -3.59 5.25
CA ALA A 97 3.60 -2.18 5.40
C ALA A 97 2.96 -1.90 6.76
N VAL A 98 2.03 -2.74 7.20
CA VAL A 98 1.39 -2.63 8.52
C VAL A 98 2.43 -2.67 9.64
N LYS A 99 3.39 -3.59 9.57
CA LYS A 99 4.48 -3.67 10.55
C LYS A 99 5.32 -2.40 10.55
N ARG A 100 5.72 -1.91 9.37
CA ARG A 100 6.52 -0.68 9.23
C ARG A 100 5.80 0.52 9.82
N LEU A 101 4.50 0.65 9.56
CA LEU A 101 3.69 1.75 10.08
C LEU A 101 3.55 1.68 11.60
N ASN A 102 3.33 0.49 12.17
CA ASN A 102 3.30 0.31 13.63
C ASN A 102 4.63 0.70 14.28
N ASP A 103 5.74 0.28 13.69
CA ASP A 103 7.08 0.64 14.17
C ASP A 103 7.29 2.17 14.06
N GLY A 104 6.86 2.78 12.97
CA GLY A 104 6.91 4.23 12.77
C GLY A 104 6.06 5.01 13.77
N VAL A 105 4.85 4.54 14.04
CA VAL A 105 3.98 5.12 15.08
C VAL A 105 4.67 5.10 16.44
N GLN A 106 5.30 4.00 16.80
CA GLN A 106 6.02 3.88 18.06
C GLN A 106 7.21 4.86 18.14
N THR A 107 7.98 4.97 17.06
CA THR A 107 9.10 5.92 16.97
C THR A 107 8.62 7.36 17.14
N CYS A 108 7.52 7.74 16.48
CA CYS A 108 6.94 9.08 16.61
C CYS A 108 6.48 9.36 18.04
N ARG A 109 5.90 8.36 18.69
CA ARG A 109 5.47 8.48 20.09
C ARG A 109 6.65 8.70 21.02
N ASP A 110 7.72 7.92 20.85
CA ASP A 110 8.92 8.02 21.69
C ASP A 110 9.60 9.39 21.54
N LEU A 111 9.59 9.96 20.35
CA LEU A 111 10.15 11.27 20.03
C LEU A 111 9.13 12.42 20.20
N ARG A 112 7.92 12.12 20.63
CA ARG A 112 6.83 13.08 20.89
C ARG A 112 6.43 13.90 19.67
N ASP A 113 6.51 13.31 18.48
CA ASP A 113 5.96 13.87 17.25
C ASP A 113 4.55 13.32 17.01
N ASN A 114 3.60 13.84 17.75
CA ASN A 114 2.20 13.40 17.70
C ASN A 114 1.52 13.73 16.36
N GLY A 115 1.97 14.78 15.68
CA GLY A 115 1.44 15.14 14.36
C GLY A 115 1.79 14.10 13.30
N THR A 116 3.04 13.64 13.29
CA THR A 116 3.45 12.54 12.39
C THR A 116 2.84 11.22 12.82
N GLU A 117 2.74 10.94 14.13
CA GLU A 117 2.04 9.76 14.64
C GLU A 117 0.60 9.68 14.09
N THR A 118 -0.14 10.78 14.14
CA THR A 118 -1.52 10.83 13.63
C THR A 118 -1.58 10.49 12.14
N LEU A 119 -0.69 11.07 11.33
CA LEU A 119 -0.62 10.76 9.90
C LEU A 119 -0.36 9.27 9.66
N LEU A 120 0.64 8.70 10.34
CA LEU A 120 1.00 7.29 10.17
C LEU A 120 -0.12 6.35 10.65
N ARG A 121 -0.86 6.71 11.70
CA ARG A 121 -2.03 5.96 12.16
C ARG A 121 -3.15 5.92 11.13
N GLU A 122 -3.43 7.04 10.48
CA GLU A 122 -4.47 7.11 9.45
C GLU A 122 -4.10 6.24 8.23
N ILE A 123 -2.84 6.28 7.82
CA ILE A 123 -2.35 5.38 6.76
C ILE A 123 -2.43 3.93 7.21
N LEU A 124 -2.03 3.61 8.44
CA LEU A 124 -2.10 2.26 9.01
C LEU A 124 -3.52 1.69 8.93
N VAL A 125 -4.53 2.46 9.32
CA VAL A 125 -5.93 2.01 9.27
C VAL A 125 -6.33 1.67 7.83
N SER A 126 -5.93 2.50 6.85
CA SER A 126 -6.17 2.23 5.44
C SER A 126 -5.50 0.93 4.96
N GLU A 127 -4.26 0.68 5.40
CA GLU A 127 -3.55 -0.55 5.03
C GLU A 127 -4.16 -1.80 5.69
N GLU A 128 -4.65 -1.68 6.92
CA GLU A 128 -5.36 -2.78 7.59
C GLU A 128 -6.68 -3.12 6.88
N GLU A 129 -7.41 -2.14 6.39
CA GLU A 129 -8.61 -2.35 5.56
C GLU A 129 -8.25 -3.10 4.26
N HIS A 130 -7.12 -2.76 3.68
CA HIS A 130 -6.64 -3.43 2.47
C HIS A 130 -6.20 -4.87 2.77
N VAL A 131 -5.52 -5.12 3.88
CA VAL A 131 -5.21 -6.49 4.36
C VAL A 131 -6.49 -7.31 4.49
N ASP A 132 -7.51 -6.78 5.15
CA ASP A 132 -8.79 -7.46 5.33
C ASP A 132 -9.45 -7.82 3.99
N TRP A 133 -9.41 -6.90 3.04
CA TRP A 133 -9.91 -7.15 1.69
C TRP A 133 -9.14 -8.28 0.99
N LEU A 134 -7.81 -8.25 1.02
CA LEU A 134 -6.95 -9.26 0.39
C LEU A 134 -7.16 -10.64 1.02
N GLU A 135 -7.24 -10.72 2.34
CA GLU A 135 -7.53 -11.96 3.05
C GLU A 135 -8.90 -12.51 2.66
N THR A 136 -9.90 -11.63 2.55
CA THR A 136 -11.25 -12.01 2.08
C THR A 136 -11.21 -12.58 0.66
N GLN A 137 -10.49 -11.94 -0.27
CA GLN A 137 -10.39 -12.45 -1.64
C GLN A 137 -9.74 -13.83 -1.69
N LEU A 138 -8.63 -14.01 -0.96
CA LEU A 138 -7.94 -15.31 -0.89
C LEU A 138 -8.81 -16.40 -0.24
N ASP A 139 -9.57 -16.07 0.79
CA ASP A 139 -10.53 -17.00 1.39
C ASP A 139 -11.61 -17.42 0.39
N LEU A 140 -12.15 -16.46 -0.40
CA LEU A 140 -13.13 -16.75 -1.43
C LEU A 140 -12.56 -17.64 -2.55
N VAL A 141 -11.31 -17.40 -2.97
CA VAL A 141 -10.63 -18.30 -3.92
C VAL A 141 -10.56 -19.72 -3.37
N GLY A 142 -10.23 -19.88 -2.10
CA GLY A 142 -10.16 -21.20 -1.45
C GLY A 142 -11.51 -21.88 -1.32
N ARG A 143 -12.56 -21.13 -1.00
CA ARG A 143 -13.92 -21.68 -0.81
C ARG A 143 -14.63 -22.00 -2.12
N LEU A 144 -14.51 -21.13 -3.10
CA LEU A 144 -15.23 -21.24 -4.37
C LEU A 144 -14.46 -22.01 -5.45
N GLY A 145 -13.14 -22.10 -5.29
CA GLY A 145 -12.22 -22.48 -6.35
C GLY A 145 -11.91 -21.32 -7.29
N ALA A 146 -10.74 -21.36 -7.91
CA ALA A 146 -10.24 -20.26 -8.74
C ALA A 146 -11.19 -19.94 -9.90
N THR A 147 -11.73 -20.94 -10.59
CA THR A 147 -12.61 -20.75 -11.76
C THR A 147 -13.89 -20.00 -11.38
N ALA A 148 -14.58 -20.42 -10.30
CA ALA A 148 -15.81 -19.75 -9.87
C ALA A 148 -15.53 -18.33 -9.36
N TYR A 149 -14.45 -18.13 -8.59
CA TYR A 149 -14.03 -16.81 -8.13
C TYR A 149 -13.76 -15.87 -9.30
N LEU A 150 -12.98 -16.31 -10.29
CA LEU A 150 -12.62 -15.48 -11.45
C LEU A 150 -13.83 -15.14 -12.33
N ALA A 151 -14.84 -16.04 -12.43
CA ALA A 151 -16.06 -15.76 -13.16
C ALA A 151 -16.79 -14.52 -12.62
N GLU A 152 -16.75 -14.29 -11.31
CA GLU A 152 -17.34 -13.11 -10.67
C GLU A 152 -16.54 -11.82 -10.89
N GLN A 153 -15.33 -11.90 -11.42
CA GLN A 153 -14.45 -10.76 -11.64
C GLN A 153 -14.50 -10.20 -13.06
N LEU A 154 -15.27 -10.82 -13.96
CA LEU A 154 -15.39 -10.41 -15.36
C LEU A 154 -16.14 -9.09 -15.56
N LYS A 155 -16.94 -8.67 -14.58
CA LYS A 155 -17.77 -7.45 -14.63
C LYS A 155 -17.39 -6.50 -13.51
N GLU A 156 -17.52 -5.23 -13.79
CA GLU A 156 -17.41 -4.16 -12.80
C GLU A 156 -18.53 -4.22 -11.74
#